data_fd7dfebb63698e225d01f10db5fb0630
#
_entry.id   fd7dfebb63698e225d01f10db5fb0630
#
_cell.length_a   1.000
_cell.length_b   1.000
_cell.length_c   1.000
_cell.angle_alpha   90.00
_cell.angle_beta   90.00
_cell.angle_gamma   90.00
#
_symmetry.space_group_name_H-M   'P 1'
#
loop_
_entity.id
_entity.type
_entity.pdbx_description
1 polymer ?
#
loop_
_entity_poly.entity_id
_entity_poly.type
_entity_poly.pdbx_seq_one_letter_code
_entity_poly.pdbx_strand_id
1 'polypeptide(L)'
;AAAETLAADYPGGRKEFVWRMNQQAKEWGINAVFRDPTGLDAHNMATAGDVGTMTGYAAGYWVIRDASVKKTVAFERKFKKKLRKIQLNNTNRPLLMEFDEIIASKTGFTNPAGYCVALVVEHQKQRRVIVVLGERNKTRRIDTVQDIMYNHVLDQNLQDPKYLNN
;
A
#
# COMPACT_ATOMS: atom_id res chain seq x y z
N ALA A 1 -2.34 6.73 -14.19
CA ALA A 1 -3.52 7.51 -14.61
C ALA A 1 -4.15 8.23 -13.42
N ALA A 2 -4.85 7.54 -12.47
CA ALA A 2 -5.61 8.23 -11.40
C ALA A 2 -4.74 9.15 -10.51
N ALA A 3 -3.61 8.66 -10.00
CA ALA A 3 -2.70 9.47 -9.18
C ALA A 3 -2.17 10.70 -9.93
N GLU A 4 -1.84 10.55 -11.21
CA GLU A 4 -1.41 11.67 -12.06
C GLU A 4 -2.53 12.69 -12.29
N THR A 5 -3.78 12.22 -12.46
CA THR A 5 -4.93 13.11 -12.59
C THR A 5 -5.15 13.93 -11.31
N LEU A 6 -5.10 13.27 -10.15
CA LEU A 6 -5.22 13.96 -8.85
C LEU A 6 -4.10 14.98 -8.63
N ALA A 7 -2.87 14.64 -9.00
CA ALA A 7 -1.75 15.54 -8.89
C ALA A 7 -1.83 16.74 -9.85
N ALA A 8 -2.37 16.53 -11.05
CA ALA A 8 -2.58 17.61 -12.02
C ALA A 8 -3.69 18.58 -11.60
N ASP A 9 -4.71 18.08 -10.87
CA ASP A 9 -5.84 18.87 -10.36
C ASP A 9 -5.52 19.59 -9.02
N TYR A 10 -4.39 19.29 -8.41
CA TYR A 10 -3.96 19.89 -7.14
C TYR A 10 -3.66 21.41 -7.34
N PRO A 11 -3.97 22.28 -6.36
CA PRO A 11 -3.59 23.69 -6.43
C PRO A 11 -2.09 23.86 -6.67
N GLY A 12 -1.72 24.53 -7.75
CA GLY A 12 -0.34 24.64 -8.23
C GLY A 12 0.13 23.46 -9.11
N GLY A 13 -0.76 22.49 -9.36
CA GLY A 13 -0.55 21.40 -10.30
C GLY A 13 0.42 20.32 -9.82
N ARG A 14 0.82 19.44 -10.73
CA ARG A 14 1.67 18.26 -10.47
C ARG A 14 2.97 18.58 -9.72
N LYS A 15 3.63 19.70 -10.07
CA LYS A 15 4.90 20.08 -9.44
C LYS A 15 4.72 20.40 -7.97
N GLU A 16 3.70 21.17 -7.65
CA GLU A 16 3.35 21.53 -6.27
C GLU A 16 2.92 20.30 -5.48
N PHE A 17 2.14 19.41 -6.10
CA PHE A 17 1.76 18.16 -5.47
C PHE A 17 2.97 17.30 -5.05
N VAL A 18 3.96 17.11 -5.94
CA VAL A 18 5.19 16.36 -5.63
C VAL A 18 6.02 17.06 -4.57
N TRP A 19 6.11 18.40 -4.61
CA TRP A 19 6.74 19.17 -3.55
C TRP A 19 6.04 18.91 -2.20
N ARG A 20 4.71 18.97 -2.16
CA ARG A 20 3.94 18.70 -0.94
C ARG A 20 4.10 17.25 -0.44
N MET A 21 4.20 16.27 -1.33
CA MET A 21 4.52 14.89 -0.93
C MET A 21 5.84 14.82 -0.14
N ASN A 22 6.88 15.50 -0.63
CA ASN A 22 8.19 15.52 0.07
C ASN A 22 8.15 16.32 1.37
N GLN A 23 7.37 17.40 1.47
CA GLN A 23 7.17 18.13 2.72
C GLN A 23 6.43 17.25 3.74
N GLN A 24 5.37 16.57 3.31
CA GLN A 24 4.63 15.65 4.19
C GLN A 24 5.51 14.50 4.71
N ALA A 25 6.38 13.95 3.87
CA ALA A 25 7.34 12.94 4.30
C ALA A 25 8.24 13.47 5.42
N LYS A 26 8.78 14.69 5.27
CA LYS A 26 9.60 15.33 6.32
C LYS A 26 8.82 15.56 7.61
N GLU A 27 7.57 16.05 7.52
CA GLU A 27 6.68 16.24 8.68
C GLU A 27 6.44 14.94 9.45
N TRP A 28 6.41 13.81 8.75
CA TRP A 28 6.25 12.47 9.34
C TRP A 28 7.58 11.82 9.78
N GLY A 29 8.71 12.51 9.62
CA GLY A 29 10.03 11.96 9.92
C GLY A 29 10.48 10.86 8.96
N ILE A 30 9.91 10.82 7.76
CA ILE A 30 10.21 9.83 6.72
C ILE A 30 11.35 10.33 5.85
N ASN A 31 12.39 9.49 5.70
CA ASN A 31 13.51 9.78 4.81
C ASN A 31 13.26 9.20 3.40
N ALA A 32 12.25 9.72 2.72
CA ALA A 32 11.87 9.31 1.37
C ALA A 32 12.07 10.46 0.37
N VAL A 33 12.29 10.11 -0.88
CA VAL A 33 12.36 11.05 -2.00
C VAL A 33 11.30 10.69 -3.03
N PHE A 34 10.42 11.63 -3.34
CA PHE A 34 9.39 11.49 -4.37
C PHE A 34 9.69 12.42 -5.54
N ARG A 35 9.71 11.87 -6.76
CA ARG A 35 9.91 12.59 -8.03
C ARG A 35 8.64 12.63 -8.87
N ASP A 36 7.72 11.69 -8.61
CA ASP A 36 6.43 11.63 -9.26
C ASP A 36 5.34 11.12 -8.31
N PRO A 37 4.05 11.40 -8.60
CA PRO A 37 2.95 10.99 -7.74
C PRO A 37 2.52 9.53 -7.93
N THR A 38 3.09 8.82 -8.91
CA THR A 38 2.64 7.49 -9.33
C THR A 38 3.51 6.36 -8.82
N GLY A 39 4.75 6.66 -8.43
CA GLY A 39 5.75 5.66 -8.06
C GLY A 39 6.43 5.01 -9.29
N LEU A 40 6.31 5.59 -10.48
CA LEU A 40 6.90 5.03 -11.71
C LEU A 40 8.30 5.59 -11.99
N ASP A 41 8.65 6.76 -11.44
CA ASP A 41 9.99 7.31 -11.56
C ASP A 41 10.97 6.47 -10.73
N ALA A 42 12.05 6.00 -11.37
CA ALA A 42 13.07 5.15 -10.74
C ALA A 42 13.85 5.87 -9.60
N HIS A 43 13.74 7.19 -9.51
CA HIS A 43 14.36 8.00 -8.46
C HIS A 43 13.43 8.22 -7.25
N ASN A 44 12.23 7.63 -7.24
CA ASN A 44 11.46 7.51 -6.01
C ASN A 44 12.16 6.52 -5.08
N MET A 45 12.51 6.96 -3.88
CA MET A 45 13.29 6.15 -2.94
C MET A 45 12.71 6.25 -1.54
N ALA A 46 12.61 5.11 -0.88
CA ALA A 46 12.24 5.00 0.53
C ALA A 46 12.77 3.67 1.09
N THR A 47 13.03 3.60 2.38
CA THR A 47 13.30 2.34 3.08
C THR A 47 11.99 1.60 3.39
N ALA A 48 12.05 0.33 3.76
CA ALA A 48 10.89 -0.42 4.22
C ALA A 48 10.26 0.22 5.47
N GLY A 49 11.09 0.72 6.39
CA GLY A 49 10.63 1.45 7.57
C GLY A 49 9.87 2.74 7.23
N ASP A 50 10.39 3.53 6.27
CA ASP A 50 9.73 4.75 5.79
C ASP A 50 8.36 4.43 5.14
N VAL A 51 8.34 3.40 4.28
CA VAL A 51 7.08 2.93 3.66
C VAL A 51 6.10 2.44 4.73
N GLY A 52 6.59 1.76 5.76
CA GLY A 52 5.79 1.33 6.90
C GLY A 52 5.15 2.49 7.65
N THR A 53 5.94 3.49 8.01
CA THR A 53 5.47 4.72 8.66
C THR A 53 4.41 5.43 7.83
N MET A 54 4.69 5.63 6.54
CA MET A 54 3.75 6.26 5.59
C MET A 54 2.44 5.46 5.48
N THR A 55 2.53 4.12 5.41
CA THR A 55 1.36 3.25 5.31
C THR A 55 0.50 3.31 6.57
N GLY A 56 1.13 3.36 7.75
CA GLY A 56 0.45 3.56 9.03
C GLY A 56 -0.35 4.86 9.07
N TYR A 57 0.27 5.97 8.69
CA TYR A 57 -0.42 7.28 8.59
C TYR A 57 -1.56 7.24 7.56
N ALA A 58 -1.32 6.68 6.38
CA ALA A 58 -2.34 6.57 5.34
C ALA A 58 -3.55 5.76 5.80
N ALA A 59 -3.35 4.68 6.56
CA ALA A 59 -4.43 3.89 7.14
C ALA A 59 -5.23 4.63 8.23
N GLY A 60 -4.78 5.76 8.71
CA GLY A 60 -5.58 6.69 9.55
C GLY A 60 -6.80 7.24 8.80
N TYR A 61 -6.74 7.38 7.50
CA TYR A 61 -7.83 7.90 6.67
C TYR A 61 -8.79 6.77 6.28
N TRP A 62 -10.05 6.88 6.72
CA TRP A 62 -11.07 5.86 6.44
C TRP A 62 -11.28 5.60 4.94
N VAL A 63 -11.22 6.64 4.12
CA VAL A 63 -11.36 6.57 2.65
C VAL A 63 -10.28 5.69 2.02
N ILE A 64 -9.05 5.76 2.54
CA ILE A 64 -7.94 4.93 2.06
C ILE A 64 -8.15 3.48 2.50
N ARG A 65 -8.53 3.24 3.75
CA ARG A 65 -8.86 1.88 4.21
C ARG A 65 -9.95 1.26 3.37
N ASP A 66 -11.11 1.91 3.26
CA ASP A 66 -12.25 1.41 2.50
C ASP A 66 -11.90 1.11 1.04
N ALA A 67 -11.21 2.03 0.37
CA ALA A 67 -10.86 1.85 -1.04
C ALA A 67 -9.80 0.76 -1.27
N SER A 68 -8.80 0.66 -0.39
CA SER A 68 -7.62 -0.18 -0.60
C SER A 68 -7.87 -1.68 -0.38
N VAL A 69 -8.92 -2.04 0.37
CA VAL A 69 -9.28 -3.45 0.63
C VAL A 69 -10.43 -3.96 -0.23
N LYS A 70 -11.03 -3.14 -1.07
CA LYS A 70 -12.06 -3.61 -2.02
C LYS A 70 -11.46 -4.65 -2.95
N LYS A 71 -11.99 -5.87 -2.91
CA LYS A 71 -11.51 -7.01 -3.70
C LYS A 71 -11.75 -6.80 -5.20
N THR A 72 -12.87 -6.13 -5.54
CA THR A 72 -13.28 -5.82 -6.92
C THR A 72 -14.18 -4.58 -6.90
N VAL A 73 -14.02 -3.72 -7.90
CA VAL A 73 -14.89 -2.56 -8.13
C VAL A 73 -15.41 -2.61 -9.57
N ALA A 74 -16.69 -2.38 -9.76
CA ALA A 74 -17.30 -2.26 -11.07
C ALA A 74 -17.98 -0.89 -11.22
N PHE A 75 -17.81 -0.28 -12.37
CA PHE A 75 -18.45 0.98 -12.73
C PHE A 75 -18.73 1.04 -14.22
N GLU A 76 -19.65 1.91 -14.61
CA GLU A 76 -19.95 2.17 -15.99
C GLU A 76 -19.16 3.39 -16.49
N ARG A 77 -18.56 3.26 -17.65
CA ARG A 77 -17.86 4.35 -18.34
C ARG A 77 -18.46 4.55 -19.73
N LYS A 78 -18.81 5.78 -20.03
CA LYS A 78 -19.21 6.17 -21.39
C LYS A 78 -17.95 6.23 -22.28
N PHE A 79 -17.93 5.38 -23.29
CA PHE A 79 -16.90 5.39 -24.33
C PHE A 79 -17.57 5.66 -25.67
N LYS A 80 -17.27 6.85 -26.25
CA LYS A 80 -18.04 7.38 -27.39
C LYS A 80 -19.54 7.46 -27.02
N LYS A 81 -20.43 6.81 -27.77
CA LYS A 81 -21.88 6.81 -27.52
C LYS A 81 -22.38 5.59 -26.74
N LYS A 82 -21.48 4.68 -26.28
CA LYS A 82 -21.87 3.43 -25.59
C LYS A 82 -21.38 3.43 -24.15
N LEU A 83 -22.25 2.98 -23.23
CA LEU A 83 -21.85 2.64 -21.87
C LEU A 83 -21.12 1.30 -21.89
N ARG A 84 -19.99 1.22 -21.20
CA ARG A 84 -19.24 -0.01 -20.99
C ARG A 84 -19.07 -0.24 -19.50
N LYS A 85 -19.46 -1.43 -19.05
CA LYS A 85 -19.16 -1.88 -17.69
C LYS A 85 -17.67 -2.23 -17.61
N ILE A 86 -16.97 -1.60 -16.68
CA ILE A 86 -15.56 -1.85 -16.38
C ILE A 86 -15.51 -2.49 -15.02
N GLN A 87 -14.78 -3.60 -14.92
CA GLN A 87 -14.48 -4.27 -13.66
C GLN A 87 -12.98 -4.21 -13.41
N LEU A 88 -12.60 -3.72 -12.23
CA LEU A 88 -11.22 -3.68 -11.76
C LEU A 88 -11.06 -4.63 -10.58
N ASN A 89 -10.08 -5.51 -10.66
CA ASN A 89 -9.70 -6.37 -9.55
C ASN A 89 -8.53 -5.75 -8.79
N ASN A 90 -8.58 -5.83 -7.47
CA ASN A 90 -7.46 -5.41 -6.63
C ASN A 90 -6.23 -6.26 -6.95
N THR A 91 -5.09 -5.63 -7.11
CA THR A 91 -3.81 -6.31 -7.40
C THR A 91 -3.32 -7.16 -6.23
N ASN A 92 -3.86 -6.93 -5.02
CA ASN A 92 -3.60 -7.72 -3.82
C ASN A 92 -4.77 -8.65 -3.46
N ARG A 93 -5.70 -8.90 -4.39
CA ARG A 93 -6.91 -9.71 -4.16
C ARG A 93 -6.64 -11.07 -3.50
N PRO A 94 -5.58 -11.84 -3.86
CA PRO A 94 -5.32 -13.11 -3.18
C PRO A 94 -5.21 -12.99 -1.67
N LEU A 95 -4.37 -12.09 -1.17
CA LEU A 95 -4.21 -11.86 0.27
C LEU A 95 -5.48 -11.30 0.93
N LEU A 96 -6.20 -10.42 0.24
CA LEU A 96 -7.47 -9.87 0.73
C LEU A 96 -8.62 -10.90 0.76
N MET A 97 -8.49 -12.01 0.03
CA MET A 97 -9.44 -13.12 0.09
C MET A 97 -9.15 -14.07 1.25
N GLU A 98 -7.90 -14.14 1.66
CA GLU A 98 -7.38 -15.07 2.67
C GLU A 98 -7.39 -14.47 4.07
N PHE A 99 -7.05 -13.17 4.21
CA PHE A 99 -6.88 -12.51 5.50
C PHE A 99 -7.85 -11.32 5.65
N ASP A 100 -8.87 -11.49 6.46
CA ASP A 100 -9.82 -10.42 6.80
C ASP A 100 -9.20 -9.38 7.77
N GLU A 101 -8.06 -9.69 8.39
CA GLU A 101 -7.28 -8.79 9.24
C GLU A 101 -6.66 -7.62 8.45
N ILE A 102 -6.55 -7.70 7.14
CA ILE A 102 -5.97 -6.64 6.32
C ILE A 102 -6.95 -5.47 6.21
N ILE A 103 -6.62 -4.35 6.87
CA ILE A 103 -7.44 -3.13 6.89
C ILE A 103 -6.96 -2.03 5.94
N ALA A 104 -5.76 -2.14 5.40
CA ALA A 104 -5.27 -1.29 4.32
C ALA A 104 -4.22 -2.05 3.48
N SER A 105 -4.17 -1.78 2.17
CA SER A 105 -3.29 -2.50 1.26
C SER A 105 -2.86 -1.64 0.07
N LYS A 106 -1.57 -1.68 -0.26
CA LYS A 106 -1.03 -1.10 -1.50
C LYS A 106 0.07 -1.97 -2.07
N THR A 107 -0.08 -2.37 -3.33
CA THR A 107 0.98 -3.05 -4.09
C THR A 107 1.75 -2.08 -4.96
N GLY A 108 2.98 -2.42 -5.29
CA GLY A 108 3.82 -1.72 -6.26
C GLY A 108 4.59 -2.70 -7.14
N PHE A 109 4.92 -2.27 -8.35
CA PHE A 109 5.85 -2.96 -9.21
C PHE A 109 6.47 -1.97 -10.21
N THR A 110 7.78 -1.97 -10.27
CA THR A 110 8.59 -1.47 -11.39
C THR A 110 9.75 -2.43 -11.59
N ASN A 111 10.36 -2.44 -12.78
CA ASN A 111 11.51 -3.30 -13.01
C ASN A 111 12.66 -3.09 -12.00
N PRO A 112 13.03 -1.83 -11.65
CA PRO A 112 14.05 -1.61 -10.63
C PRO A 112 13.62 -2.00 -9.21
N ALA A 113 12.35 -1.77 -8.84
CA ALA A 113 11.87 -1.98 -7.47
C ALA A 113 11.43 -3.42 -7.17
N GLY A 114 11.19 -4.25 -8.20
CA GLY A 114 10.59 -5.56 -8.02
C GLY A 114 9.12 -5.50 -7.56
N TYR A 115 8.61 -6.61 -7.08
CA TYR A 115 7.24 -6.72 -6.56
C TYR A 115 7.20 -6.29 -5.10
N CYS A 116 6.40 -5.26 -4.81
CA CYS A 116 6.28 -4.66 -3.49
C CYS A 116 4.85 -4.71 -2.96
N VAL A 117 4.71 -4.73 -1.65
CA VAL A 117 3.43 -4.55 -0.95
C VAL A 117 3.64 -3.91 0.40
N ALA A 118 2.73 -3.04 0.79
CA ALA A 118 2.60 -2.53 2.14
C ALA A 118 1.16 -2.76 2.63
N LEU A 119 1.03 -3.27 3.84
CA LEU A 119 -0.23 -3.65 4.47
C LEU A 119 -0.32 -3.07 5.86
N VAL A 120 -1.53 -2.69 6.28
CA VAL A 120 -1.87 -2.57 7.70
C VAL A 120 -2.82 -3.70 8.04
N VAL A 121 -2.48 -4.44 9.06
CA VAL A 121 -3.30 -5.54 9.59
C VAL A 121 -3.74 -5.20 11.01
N GLU A 122 -4.95 -5.64 11.37
CA GLU A 122 -5.46 -5.53 12.73
C GLU A 122 -5.86 -6.92 13.24
N HIS A 123 -5.14 -7.40 14.25
CA HIS A 123 -5.43 -8.67 14.91
C HIS A 123 -5.47 -8.45 16.41
N GLN A 124 -6.51 -8.96 17.10
CA GLN A 124 -6.72 -8.80 18.54
C GLN A 124 -6.60 -7.35 19.04
N LYS A 125 -7.18 -6.39 18.28
CA LYS A 125 -7.13 -4.93 18.53
C LYS A 125 -5.72 -4.31 18.44
N GLN A 126 -4.74 -5.05 17.98
CA GLN A 126 -3.39 -4.55 17.71
C GLN A 126 -3.20 -4.35 16.23
N ARG A 127 -2.68 -3.18 15.86
CA ARG A 127 -2.32 -2.86 14.48
C ARG A 127 -0.85 -3.10 14.26
N ARG A 128 -0.55 -3.77 13.15
CA ARG A 128 0.81 -3.98 12.67
C ARG A 128 0.93 -3.55 11.22
N VAL A 129 2.10 -3.13 10.83
CA VAL A 129 2.39 -2.77 9.44
C VAL A 129 3.37 -3.79 8.87
N ILE A 130 3.03 -4.36 7.72
CA ILE A 130 3.87 -5.30 6.99
C ILE A 130 4.31 -4.63 5.70
N VAL A 131 5.62 -4.61 5.44
CA VAL A 131 6.20 -4.08 4.21
C VAL A 131 7.13 -5.12 3.61
N VAL A 132 6.87 -5.49 2.37
CA VAL A 132 7.71 -6.38 1.57
C VAL A 132 8.11 -5.62 0.30
N LEU A 133 9.42 -5.46 0.09
CA LEU A 133 9.98 -4.76 -1.06
C LEU A 133 10.92 -5.69 -1.83
N GLY A 134 10.98 -5.53 -3.14
CA GLY A 134 12.00 -6.15 -3.98
C GLY A 134 11.80 -7.62 -4.31
N GLU A 135 10.62 -8.18 -4.15
CA GLU A 135 10.39 -9.57 -4.49
C GLU A 135 10.52 -9.84 -6.01
N ARG A 136 11.02 -11.02 -6.35
CA ARG A 136 11.34 -11.39 -7.74
C ARG A 136 10.09 -11.57 -8.61
N ASN A 137 8.99 -11.98 -8.00
CA ASN A 137 7.72 -12.19 -8.70
C ASN A 137 6.53 -12.05 -7.76
N LYS A 138 5.33 -12.02 -8.34
CA LYS A 138 4.07 -11.83 -7.61
C LYS A 138 3.81 -12.96 -6.60
N THR A 139 4.15 -14.19 -6.93
CA THR A 139 3.92 -15.36 -6.05
C THR A 139 4.79 -15.22 -4.80
N ARG A 140 6.09 -14.98 -4.96
CA ARG A 140 7.00 -14.80 -3.83
C ARG A 140 6.55 -13.68 -2.88
N ARG A 141 6.08 -12.56 -3.45
CA ARG A 141 5.51 -11.47 -2.61
C ARG A 141 4.32 -11.94 -1.78
N ILE A 142 3.44 -12.79 -2.33
CA ILE A 142 2.31 -13.37 -1.61
C ILE A 142 2.81 -14.33 -0.53
N ASP A 143 3.69 -15.28 -0.89
CA ASP A 143 4.25 -16.27 0.02
C ASP A 143 4.95 -15.60 1.22
N THR A 144 5.77 -14.59 0.96
CA THR A 144 6.46 -13.83 2.03
C THR A 144 5.45 -13.16 2.99
N VAL A 145 4.37 -12.59 2.47
CA VAL A 145 3.33 -12.00 3.34
C VAL A 145 2.60 -13.09 4.13
N GLN A 146 2.27 -14.23 3.51
CA GLN A 146 1.63 -15.34 4.20
C GLN A 146 2.51 -15.86 5.35
N ASP A 147 3.81 -16.04 5.11
CA ASP A 147 4.76 -16.44 6.15
C ASP A 147 4.77 -15.46 7.34
N ILE A 148 4.79 -14.15 7.05
CA ILE A 148 4.73 -13.11 8.09
C ILE A 148 3.37 -13.16 8.83
N MET A 149 2.27 -13.30 8.11
CA MET A 149 0.94 -13.35 8.71
C MET A 149 0.82 -14.54 9.66
N TYR A 150 1.16 -15.74 9.22
CA TYR A 150 1.02 -16.95 10.02
C TYR A 150 2.00 -17.01 11.20
N ASN A 151 3.25 -16.62 11.00
CA ASN A 151 4.30 -16.78 12.01
C ASN A 151 4.46 -15.57 12.94
N HIS A 152 3.97 -14.38 12.58
CA HIS A 152 4.23 -13.14 13.34
C HIS A 152 3.00 -12.29 13.63
N VAL A 153 1.85 -12.58 13.04
CA VAL A 153 0.61 -11.84 13.28
C VAL A 153 -0.45 -12.72 13.96
N LEU A 154 -0.69 -13.90 13.40
CA LEU A 154 -1.77 -14.81 13.82
C LEU A 154 -1.31 -15.84 14.86
N ASP A 155 0.00 -16.02 15.04
CA ASP A 155 0.54 -16.96 16.03
C ASP A 155 0.17 -16.51 17.45
N GLN A 156 -0.61 -17.33 18.14
CA GLN A 156 -1.04 -17.09 19.53
C GLN A 156 0.14 -17.17 20.51
N ASN A 157 1.24 -17.82 20.15
CA ASN A 157 2.40 -17.99 21.03
C ASN A 157 3.25 -16.72 21.16
N LEU A 158 3.13 -15.75 20.25
CA LEU A 158 3.86 -14.47 20.32
C LEU A 158 3.34 -13.54 21.43
N GLN A 159 2.28 -13.89 22.14
CA GLN A 159 1.78 -13.15 23.31
C GLN A 159 2.38 -13.63 24.64
N ASP A 160 3.24 -14.66 24.62
CA ASP A 160 3.95 -15.10 25.81
C ASP A 160 5.02 -14.03 26.19
N PRO A 161 4.95 -13.46 27.42
CA PRO A 161 5.88 -12.43 27.88
C PRO A 161 7.37 -12.77 27.73
N LYS A 162 7.71 -14.08 27.63
CA LYS A 162 9.11 -14.52 27.41
C LYS A 162 9.70 -14.10 26.05
N TYR A 163 8.87 -13.73 25.05
CA TYR A 163 9.31 -13.27 23.73
C TYR A 163 9.31 -11.75 23.58
N LEU A 164 8.81 -11.00 24.60
CA LEU A 164 8.75 -9.52 24.58
C LEU A 164 10.00 -8.86 25.19
N ASN A 165 10.96 -9.63 25.71
CA ASN A 165 12.11 -9.15 26.45
C ASN A 165 13.47 -9.45 25.77
N ASN A 166 13.51 -9.52 24.43
CA ASN A 166 14.76 -9.61 23.67
C ASN A 166 14.97 -8.42 22.76
#